data_2842bb530f0456174f3feaf76b9dbbca
#
_entry.id   2842bb530f0456174f3feaf76b9dbbca
#
_cell.length_a   1.000
_cell.length_b   1.000
_cell.length_c   1.000
_cell.angle_alpha   90.00
_cell.angle_beta   90.00
_cell.angle_gamma   90.00
#
_symmetry.space_group_name_H-M   'P 1'
#
loop_
_entity.id
_entity.type
_entity.pdbx_description
1 polymer ?
#
loop_
_entity_poly.entity_id
_entity_poly.type
_entity_poly.pdbx_seq_one_letter_code
_entity_poly.pdbx_strand_id
1 'polypeptide(L)'
;MFVERVILPRAEWEEWTGRLRLLADPPAALVACFAWPSDDDTITSINVWDSASDVADFFVERAHPVVETHGPPSRKPERMGETVSAYIRPDDVTSG
;
A
#
# COMPACT_ATOMS: atom_id res chain seq x y z
N MET A 1 -0.13 5.72 -13.82
CA MET A 1 -0.01 5.24 -12.43
C MET A 1 -0.85 4.00 -12.22
N PHE A 2 -0.44 3.15 -11.31
CA PHE A 2 -1.16 1.91 -11.02
C PHE A 2 -1.73 1.97 -9.60
N VAL A 3 -2.97 1.53 -9.42
CA VAL A 3 -3.68 1.62 -8.15
C VAL A 3 -3.91 0.24 -7.57
N GLU A 4 -3.63 0.09 -6.29
CA GLU A 4 -3.81 -1.14 -5.54
C GLU A 4 -4.63 -0.84 -4.30
N ARG A 5 -5.55 -1.74 -3.95
CA ARG A 5 -6.36 -1.61 -2.73
C ARG A 5 -6.05 -2.75 -1.77
N VAL A 6 -5.89 -2.40 -0.50
CA VAL A 6 -5.66 -3.38 0.57
C VAL A 6 -6.74 -3.18 1.63
N ILE A 7 -7.41 -4.26 2.01
CA ILE A 7 -8.43 -4.26 3.06
C ILE A 7 -8.06 -5.35 4.05
N LEU A 8 -7.75 -4.96 5.28
CA LEU A 8 -7.34 -5.90 6.34
C LEU A 8 -7.88 -5.46 7.69
N PRO A 9 -8.06 -6.40 8.63
CA PRO A 9 -8.28 -6.03 10.03
C PRO A 9 -7.17 -5.08 10.49
N ARG A 10 -7.51 -4.13 11.36
CA ARG A 10 -6.58 -3.07 11.78
C ARG A 10 -5.24 -3.62 12.26
N ALA A 11 -5.27 -4.58 13.17
CA ALA A 11 -4.04 -5.13 13.73
C ALA A 11 -3.17 -5.79 12.64
N GLU A 12 -3.81 -6.52 11.73
CA GLU A 12 -3.11 -7.17 10.64
C GLU A 12 -2.54 -6.15 9.65
N TRP A 13 -3.31 -5.09 9.36
CA TRP A 13 -2.84 -4.02 8.48
C TRP A 13 -1.61 -3.33 9.06
N GLU A 14 -1.63 -3.06 10.36
CA GLU A 14 -0.50 -2.42 11.05
C GLU A 14 0.74 -3.32 11.01
N GLU A 15 0.58 -4.60 11.28
CA GLU A 15 1.69 -5.56 11.20
C GLU A 15 2.23 -5.68 9.78
N TRP A 16 1.35 -5.82 8.81
CA TRP A 16 1.74 -6.00 7.41
C TRP A 16 2.49 -4.79 6.89
N THR A 17 1.94 -3.60 7.05
CA THR A 17 2.59 -2.38 6.59
C THR A 17 3.88 -2.10 7.35
N GLY A 18 3.93 -2.44 8.64
CA GLY A 18 5.12 -2.28 9.45
C GLY A 18 6.25 -3.21 9.00
N ARG A 19 5.93 -4.46 8.72
CA ARG A 19 6.93 -5.42 8.22
C ARG A 19 7.44 -5.06 6.84
N LEU A 20 6.57 -4.52 5.99
CA LEU A 20 6.95 -4.03 4.67
C LEU A 20 7.70 -2.70 4.74
N ARG A 21 7.67 -2.03 5.87
CA ARG A 21 8.22 -0.67 6.06
C ARG A 21 7.66 0.31 5.05
N LEU A 22 6.40 0.14 4.71
CA LEU A 22 5.75 0.90 3.64
C LEU A 22 5.72 2.40 3.96
N LEU A 23 5.44 2.75 5.21
CA LEU A 23 5.34 4.15 5.63
C LEU A 23 6.64 4.68 6.22
N ALA A 24 7.41 3.83 6.90
CA ALA A 24 8.67 4.24 7.52
C ALA A 24 9.79 4.41 6.49
N ASP A 25 9.75 3.61 5.43
CA ASP A 25 10.76 3.64 4.36
C ASP A 25 10.07 3.36 3.04
N PRO A 26 9.24 4.31 2.54
CA PRO A 26 8.45 4.07 1.35
C PRO A 26 9.33 3.84 0.12
N PRO A 27 8.94 2.86 -0.72
CA PRO A 27 9.66 2.65 -1.98
C PRO A 27 9.58 3.89 -2.87
N ALA A 28 10.64 4.12 -3.64
CA ALA A 28 10.69 5.29 -4.52
C ALA A 28 9.52 5.33 -5.53
N ALA A 29 9.04 4.16 -5.94
CA ALA A 29 7.95 4.06 -6.90
C ALA A 29 6.55 4.25 -6.28
N LEU A 30 6.46 4.32 -4.95
CA LEU A 30 5.18 4.58 -4.28
C LEU A 30 4.89 6.07 -4.34
N VAL A 31 3.84 6.43 -5.06
CA VAL A 31 3.45 7.83 -5.25
C VAL A 31 2.63 8.34 -4.06
N ALA A 32 1.72 7.50 -3.57
CA ALA A 32 0.83 7.90 -2.46
C ALA A 32 0.25 6.66 -1.78
N CYS A 33 -0.07 6.81 -0.52
CA CYS A 33 -0.78 5.79 0.25
C CYS A 33 -1.81 6.48 1.12
N PHE A 34 -3.07 6.10 0.96
CA PHE A 34 -4.18 6.62 1.76
C PHE A 34 -4.79 5.46 2.52
N ALA A 35 -4.97 5.62 3.84
CA ALA A 35 -5.55 4.58 4.66
C ALA A 35 -6.59 5.18 5.61
N TRP A 36 -7.68 4.45 5.81
CA TRP A 36 -8.75 4.90 6.70
C TRP A 36 -9.49 3.70 7.31
N PRO A 37 -10.10 3.88 8.49
CA PRO A 37 -10.99 2.87 9.04
C PRO A 37 -12.24 2.78 8.16
N SER A 38 -12.58 1.58 7.71
CA SER A 38 -13.71 1.40 6.79
C SER A 38 -14.89 0.68 7.42
N ASP A 39 -14.64 -0.37 8.17
CA ASP A 39 -15.65 -1.14 8.84
C ASP A 39 -15.11 -1.59 10.20
N ASP A 40 -15.91 -2.30 10.98
CA ASP A 40 -15.55 -2.80 12.29
C ASP A 40 -14.08 -3.21 12.39
N ASP A 41 -13.26 -2.33 12.94
CA ASP A 41 -11.83 -2.60 13.15
C ASP A 41 -11.08 -3.05 11.89
N THR A 42 -11.54 -2.61 10.74
CA THR A 42 -10.93 -2.89 9.43
C THR A 42 -10.35 -1.61 8.85
N ILE A 43 -9.18 -1.73 8.23
CA ILE A 43 -8.55 -0.62 7.51
C ILE A 43 -8.62 -0.90 6.02
N THR A 44 -9.05 0.10 5.27
CA THR A 44 -8.92 0.11 3.82
C THR A 44 -7.81 1.07 3.46
N SER A 45 -6.91 0.65 2.58
CA SER A 45 -5.88 1.55 2.07
C SER A 45 -5.81 1.47 0.55
N ILE A 46 -5.46 2.61 -0.05
CA ILE A 46 -5.22 2.74 -1.47
C ILE A 46 -3.76 3.13 -1.65
N ASN A 47 -3.05 2.35 -2.42
CA ASN A 47 -1.67 2.61 -2.77
C ASN A 47 -1.60 3.00 -4.24
N VAL A 48 -0.92 4.09 -4.54
CA VAL A 48 -0.72 4.55 -5.91
C VAL A 48 0.76 4.41 -6.24
N TRP A 49 1.04 3.71 -7.33
CA TRP A 49 2.39 3.38 -7.76
C TRP A 49 2.66 3.96 -9.14
N ASP A 50 3.93 4.15 -9.47
CA ASP A 50 4.31 4.63 -10.80
C ASP A 50 3.83 3.68 -11.89
N SER A 51 3.98 2.37 -11.68
CA SER A 51 3.56 1.37 -12.66
C SER A 51 3.24 0.03 -12.01
N ALA A 52 2.58 -0.84 -12.77
CA ALA A 52 2.28 -2.19 -12.31
C ALA A 52 3.57 -3.01 -12.10
N SER A 53 4.59 -2.78 -12.91
CA SER A 53 5.85 -3.51 -12.75
C SER A 53 6.56 -3.11 -11.45
N ASP A 54 6.40 -1.88 -11.00
CA ASP A 54 6.96 -1.45 -9.71
C ASP A 54 6.28 -2.16 -8.53
N VAL A 55 4.98 -2.42 -8.64
CA VAL A 55 4.28 -3.22 -7.63
C VAL A 55 4.86 -4.63 -7.58
N ALA A 56 5.09 -5.23 -8.74
CA ALA A 56 5.67 -6.58 -8.82
C ALA A 56 7.08 -6.61 -8.21
N ASP A 57 7.90 -5.62 -8.50
CA ASP A 57 9.25 -5.52 -7.94
C ASP A 57 9.20 -5.37 -6.43
N PHE A 58 8.33 -4.51 -5.93
CA PHE A 58 8.14 -4.32 -4.49
C PHE A 58 7.72 -5.63 -3.83
N PHE A 59 6.82 -6.36 -4.46
CA PHE A 59 6.37 -7.65 -3.92
C PHE A 59 7.54 -8.62 -3.79
N VAL A 60 8.37 -8.73 -4.82
CA VAL A 60 9.53 -9.62 -4.79
C VAL A 60 10.55 -9.18 -3.73
N GLU A 61 10.82 -7.90 -3.66
CA GLU A 61 11.88 -7.37 -2.79
C GLU A 61 11.48 -7.32 -1.32
N ARG A 62 10.25 -6.93 -1.01
CA ARG A 62 9.82 -6.71 0.38
C ARG A 62 8.73 -7.65 0.86
N ALA A 63 7.70 -7.87 0.05
CA ALA A 63 6.56 -8.65 0.49
C ALA A 63 6.87 -10.15 0.55
N HIS A 64 7.56 -10.67 -0.45
CA HIS A 64 7.86 -12.10 -0.52
C HIS A 64 8.66 -12.60 0.70
N PRO A 65 9.73 -11.93 1.14
CA PRO A 65 10.43 -12.33 2.37
C PRO A 65 9.55 -12.31 3.62
N VAL A 66 8.64 -11.34 3.72
CA VAL A 66 7.70 -11.25 4.84
C VAL A 66 6.73 -12.42 4.81
N VAL A 67 6.20 -12.75 3.64
CA VAL A 67 5.28 -13.88 3.46
C VAL A 67 5.99 -15.19 3.80
N GLU A 68 7.22 -15.38 3.38
CA GLU A 68 7.98 -16.59 3.69
C GLU A 68 8.19 -16.77 5.19
N THR A 69 8.39 -15.67 5.92
CA THR A 69 8.67 -15.72 7.35
C THR A 69 7.40 -15.76 8.20
N HIS A 70 6.38 -15.00 7.82
CA HIS A 70 5.19 -14.77 8.64
C HIS A 70 3.89 -15.29 8.03
N GLY A 71 3.93 -15.79 6.79
CA GLY A 71 2.74 -16.18 6.06
C GLY A 71 2.08 -15.00 5.34
N PRO A 72 1.15 -15.28 4.43
CA PRO A 72 0.47 -14.25 3.66
C PRO A 72 -0.56 -13.51 4.52
N PRO A 73 -0.95 -12.29 4.14
CA PRO A 73 -2.06 -11.61 4.79
C PRO A 73 -3.36 -12.37 4.54
N SER A 74 -4.35 -12.15 5.39
CA SER A 74 -5.64 -12.84 5.28
C SER A 74 -6.40 -12.52 3.99
N ARG A 75 -6.11 -11.36 3.39
CA ARG A 75 -6.67 -10.97 2.10
C ARG A 75 -5.56 -10.46 1.20
N LYS A 76 -5.60 -10.86 -0.07
CA LYS A 76 -4.64 -10.39 -1.05
C LYS A 76 -4.95 -8.93 -1.42
N PRO A 77 -3.91 -8.13 -1.68
CA PRO A 77 -4.12 -6.81 -2.26
C PRO A 77 -4.86 -6.92 -3.59
N GLU A 78 -5.80 -6.01 -3.82
CA GLU A 78 -6.55 -5.96 -5.07
C GLU A 78 -5.90 -4.96 -6.00
N ARG A 79 -5.57 -5.42 -7.19
CA ARG A 79 -5.04 -4.55 -8.23
C ARG A 79 -6.20 -3.91 -8.96
N MET A 80 -6.33 -2.60 -8.77
CA MET A 80 -7.46 -1.85 -9.34
C MET A 80 -7.23 -1.50 -10.80
N GLY A 81 -5.99 -1.33 -11.23
CA GLY A 81 -5.64 -1.05 -12.61
C GLY A 81 -4.93 0.28 -12.79
N GLU A 82 -4.71 0.62 -14.06
CA GLU A 82 -4.05 1.87 -14.43
C GLU A 82 -5.02 3.04 -14.30
N THR A 83 -4.51 4.17 -13.83
CA THR A 83 -5.30 5.40 -13.84
C THR A 83 -5.18 6.07 -15.20
N VAL A 84 -6.29 6.64 -15.67
CA VAL A 84 -6.27 7.44 -16.91
C VAL A 84 -5.63 8.79 -16.61
N SER A 85 -6.00 9.38 -15.49
CA SER A 85 -5.40 10.63 -15.03
C SER A 85 -5.49 10.67 -13.52
N ALA A 86 -4.62 11.45 -12.90
CA ALA A 86 -4.61 11.59 -11.45
C ALA A 86 -4.12 12.99 -11.07
N TYR A 87 -4.68 13.48 -9.97
CA TYR A 87 -4.19 14.69 -9.33
C TYR A 87 -3.93 14.37 -7.86
N ILE A 88 -2.73 14.67 -7.42
CA ILE A 88 -2.35 14.55 -6.02
C ILE A 88 -1.91 15.92 -5.56
N ARG A 89 -2.64 16.48 -4.60
CA ARG A 89 -2.32 17.79 -4.10
C ARG A 89 -0.91 17.79 -3.48
N PRO A 90 -0.05 18.73 -3.87
CA PRO A 90 1.27 18.83 -3.25
C PRO A 90 1.16 18.97 -1.74
N ASP A 91 2.12 18.37 -1.03
CA ASP A 91 2.11 18.35 0.42
C ASP A 91 2.67 19.64 1.03
N ASP A 92 2.24 20.76 0.53
CA ASP A 92 2.53 22.05 1.12
C ASP A 92 1.57 22.35 2.26
N VAL A 93 0.54 21.55 2.35
CA VAL A 93 -0.42 21.64 3.44
C VAL A 93 0.24 21.49 4.79
N THR A 94 1.38 20.85 4.83
CA THR A 94 2.15 20.75 6.05
C THR A 94 2.56 22.14 6.56
N SER A 95 2.58 23.09 5.69
CA SER A 95 2.88 24.47 6.05
C SER A 95 1.69 25.18 6.68
N GLY A 96 0.54 24.62 6.45
CA GLY A 96 -0.69 25.22 6.94
C GLY A 96 -1.04 24.78 8.33
#